data_5e4e27d00ef130c1a95f10949bdd4841
#
_entry.id   5e4e27d00ef130c1a95f10949bdd4841
#
_cell.length_a   1.000
_cell.length_b   1.000
_cell.length_c   1.000
_cell.angle_alpha   90.00
_cell.angle_beta   90.00
_cell.angle_gamma   90.00
#
_symmetry.space_group_name_H-M   'P 1'
#
loop_
_entity.id
_entity.type
_entity.pdbx_description
1 polymer ?
#
loop_
_entity_poly.entity_id
_entity_poly.type
_entity_poly.pdbx_seq_one_letter_code
_entity_poly.pdbx_strand_id
1 'polypeptide(L)'
;MKVSEKGQLVMFKTLLATALVASASFSAMALELKGHLTQGGLVTGKLENAKSVSLNDENLKLSAQGDFVFGFGRDTETTHTLKWVDNNGKSYSQPIAITKRDYKIDKITGVAKKYVSPPKEVSARISREAVAVRKAREVNSDLLYFLDPVLKPAEGRISGVYGSQRYFNGEPRRPHFGLDIANKTGSPVYAPISGTVVFAEPDLYYSGGTLILDHGHGITSTYIHLSKLDVKVGDKIEQGNKVAEIGATGRVTGPHLDWRFNWKGERLDPALLMQDTLANKK
;
A
#
# COMPACT_ATOMS: atom_id res chain seq x y z
N MET A 1 59.58 83.82 -19.53
CA MET A 1 60.75 82.93 -19.57
C MET A 1 60.22 81.52 -19.30
N LYS A 2 60.34 80.66 -20.32
CA LYS A 2 60.63 79.20 -20.36
C LYS A 2 59.89 78.37 -19.24
N VAL A 3 59.37 77.16 -19.50
CA VAL A 3 59.64 76.08 -20.47
C VAL A 3 58.43 75.11 -20.44
N SER A 4 58.15 74.52 -21.62
CA SER A 4 57.36 73.41 -21.97
C SER A 4 57.71 72.14 -21.22
N GLU A 5 56.77 71.34 -20.84
CA GLU A 5 56.97 69.86 -20.86
C GLU A 5 55.66 69.11 -21.17
N LYS A 6 55.78 68.26 -22.18
CA LYS A 6 54.77 67.40 -22.70
C LYS A 6 54.62 66.19 -21.75
N GLY A 7 53.43 65.91 -21.22
CA GLY A 7 53.08 64.67 -20.53
C GLY A 7 52.24 63.76 -21.43
N GLN A 8 52.78 62.65 -21.87
CA GLN A 8 52.09 61.66 -22.68
C GLN A 8 51.07 60.94 -21.75
N LEU A 9 49.78 60.94 -22.16
CA LEU A 9 48.70 60.17 -21.54
C LEU A 9 48.76 58.73 -22.07
N VAL A 10 49.21 57.80 -21.25
CA VAL A 10 49.16 56.35 -21.58
C VAL A 10 47.78 55.84 -21.20
N MET A 11 46.97 55.56 -22.20
CA MET A 11 45.67 54.87 -22.02
C MET A 11 45.89 53.39 -21.73
N PHE A 12 45.73 52.96 -20.48
CA PHE A 12 45.59 51.55 -20.16
C PHE A 12 44.20 51.09 -20.57
N LYS A 13 44.10 50.27 -21.63
CA LYS A 13 42.90 49.50 -21.97
C LYS A 13 42.82 48.31 -21.04
N THR A 14 42.01 48.40 -20.04
CA THR A 14 41.61 47.24 -19.18
C THR A 14 40.62 46.41 -19.97
N LEU A 15 41.04 45.23 -20.46
CA LEU A 15 40.15 44.20 -20.98
C LEU A 15 39.45 43.55 -19.82
N LEU A 16 38.15 43.84 -19.64
CA LEU A 16 37.28 43.15 -18.70
C LEU A 16 36.84 41.83 -19.35
N ALA A 17 37.49 40.74 -19.03
CA ALA A 17 37.05 39.40 -19.44
C ALA A 17 35.87 39.00 -18.52
N THR A 18 34.65 39.12 -19.04
CA THR A 18 33.45 38.60 -18.39
C THR A 18 33.44 37.10 -18.54
N ALA A 19 33.85 36.39 -17.51
CA ALA A 19 33.67 34.93 -17.41
C ALA A 19 32.19 34.64 -17.21
N LEU A 20 31.50 34.16 -18.24
CA LEU A 20 30.14 33.63 -18.18
C LEU A 20 30.21 32.28 -17.44
N VAL A 21 29.96 32.30 -16.13
CA VAL A 21 29.77 31.07 -15.35
C VAL A 21 28.40 30.54 -15.72
N ALA A 22 28.35 29.59 -16.65
CA ALA A 22 27.15 28.79 -16.89
C ALA A 22 26.88 27.96 -15.62
N SER A 23 26.02 28.44 -14.77
CA SER A 23 25.44 27.66 -13.67
C SER A 23 24.58 26.59 -14.32
N ALA A 24 25.14 25.39 -14.50
CA ALA A 24 24.36 24.20 -14.78
C ALA A 24 23.48 23.97 -13.56
N SER A 25 22.21 24.37 -13.66
CA SER A 25 21.19 23.98 -12.68
C SER A 25 21.05 22.46 -12.78
N PHE A 26 21.76 21.74 -11.91
CA PHE A 26 21.43 20.34 -11.63
C PHE A 26 20.04 20.35 -11.00
N SER A 27 19.01 20.10 -11.80
CA SER A 27 17.73 19.67 -11.26
C SER A 27 18.00 18.41 -10.46
N ALA A 28 18.09 18.56 -9.16
CA ALA A 28 18.07 17.41 -8.27
C ALA A 28 16.79 16.63 -8.61
N MET A 29 16.93 15.35 -8.99
CA MET A 29 15.78 14.49 -9.19
C MET A 29 14.97 14.51 -7.91
N ALA A 30 13.81 15.18 -7.94
CA ALA A 30 12.96 15.30 -6.77
C ALA A 30 12.30 13.94 -6.53
N LEU A 31 12.73 13.25 -5.48
CA LEU A 31 12.00 12.12 -4.93
C LEU A 31 10.81 12.67 -4.14
N GLU A 32 9.59 12.39 -4.60
CA GLU A 32 8.38 12.60 -3.81
C GLU A 32 7.95 11.29 -3.15
N LEU A 33 7.67 11.33 -1.86
CA LEU A 33 7.07 10.22 -1.11
C LEU A 33 5.79 10.72 -0.42
N LYS A 34 4.68 9.97 -0.56
CA LYS A 34 3.39 10.25 0.07
C LYS A 34 2.89 9.00 0.77
N GLY A 35 2.21 9.16 1.92
CA GLY A 35 1.64 8.07 2.70
C GLY A 35 2.26 7.96 4.08
N HIS A 36 2.18 6.78 4.69
CA HIS A 36 2.49 6.58 6.10
C HIS A 36 3.80 5.80 6.30
N LEU A 37 4.86 6.48 6.72
CA LEU A 37 6.14 5.88 7.11
C LEU A 37 6.03 5.27 8.52
N THR A 38 5.28 4.19 8.63
CA THR A 38 5.03 3.45 9.88
C THR A 38 4.76 1.98 9.59
N GLN A 39 4.86 1.11 10.59
CA GLN A 39 4.43 -0.29 10.47
C GLN A 39 2.94 -0.36 10.07
N GLY A 40 2.62 -1.18 9.07
CA GLY A 40 1.30 -1.24 8.43
C GLY A 40 1.06 -0.17 7.35
N GLY A 41 1.99 0.76 7.14
CA GLY A 41 1.83 1.87 6.21
C GLY A 41 2.05 1.50 4.74
N LEU A 42 1.39 2.22 3.85
CA LEU A 42 1.63 2.26 2.42
C LEU A 42 2.28 3.59 2.07
N VAL A 43 3.24 3.56 1.14
CA VAL A 43 3.92 4.75 0.62
C VAL A 43 3.92 4.69 -0.90
N THR A 44 3.41 5.72 -1.53
CA THR A 44 3.58 5.96 -2.96
C THR A 44 4.76 6.89 -3.17
N GLY A 45 5.50 6.67 -4.25
CA GLY A 45 6.64 7.49 -4.62
C GLY A 45 6.59 7.90 -6.06
N LYS A 46 7.26 9.01 -6.38
CA LYS A 46 7.49 9.48 -7.75
C LYS A 46 8.94 9.84 -7.95
N LEU A 47 9.51 9.33 -9.02
CA LEU A 47 10.87 9.61 -9.50
C LEU A 47 10.83 9.87 -11.00
N GLU A 48 10.90 11.14 -11.40
CA GLU A 48 11.03 11.48 -12.80
C GLU A 48 12.41 11.04 -13.33
N ASN A 49 12.44 10.47 -14.53
CA ASN A 49 13.69 10.01 -15.19
C ASN A 49 14.43 8.86 -14.45
N ALA A 50 13.78 8.09 -13.61
CA ALA A 50 14.37 6.90 -13.03
C ALA A 50 14.26 5.71 -13.98
N LYS A 51 15.36 4.97 -14.14
CA LYS A 51 15.43 3.70 -14.85
C LYS A 51 14.98 2.52 -13.99
N SER A 52 15.28 2.58 -12.69
CA SER A 52 14.93 1.55 -11.74
C SER A 52 14.84 2.12 -10.33
N VAL A 53 14.05 1.49 -9.48
CA VAL A 53 13.92 1.80 -8.06
C VAL A 53 13.82 0.50 -7.27
N SER A 54 14.40 0.44 -6.07
CA SER A 54 14.36 -0.71 -5.16
C SER A 54 14.26 -0.27 -3.70
N LEU A 55 13.59 -1.08 -2.88
CA LEU A 55 13.56 -0.96 -1.44
C LEU A 55 14.26 -2.17 -0.83
N ASN A 56 15.30 -1.97 0.01
CA ASN A 56 16.11 -3.06 0.59
C ASN A 56 16.57 -4.09 -0.46
N ASP A 57 17.02 -3.62 -1.63
CA ASP A 57 17.43 -4.41 -2.80
C ASP A 57 16.31 -5.21 -3.50
N GLU A 58 15.06 -5.12 -3.04
CA GLU A 58 13.89 -5.64 -3.76
C GLU A 58 13.43 -4.63 -4.81
N ASN A 59 13.41 -5.05 -6.08
CA ASN A 59 12.98 -4.19 -7.18
C ASN A 59 11.49 -3.82 -7.05
N LEU A 60 11.21 -2.53 -7.15
CA LEU A 60 9.86 -1.97 -7.23
C LEU A 60 9.47 -1.76 -8.70
N LYS A 61 8.19 -1.97 -8.99
CA LYS A 61 7.64 -1.67 -10.31
C LYS A 61 7.54 -0.17 -10.47
N LEU A 62 8.01 0.35 -11.61
CA LEU A 62 8.00 1.76 -11.95
C LEU A 62 7.05 1.99 -13.12
N SER A 63 6.14 2.97 -13.00
CA SER A 63 5.29 3.39 -14.12
C SER A 63 6.08 4.16 -15.17
N ALA A 64 5.51 4.37 -16.36
CA ALA A 64 6.12 5.21 -17.39
C ALA A 64 6.29 6.67 -16.94
N GLN A 65 5.49 7.12 -15.96
CA GLN A 65 5.53 8.45 -15.35
C GLN A 65 6.44 8.53 -14.13
N GLY A 66 7.08 7.42 -13.74
CA GLY A 66 7.97 7.34 -12.59
C GLY A 66 7.27 7.05 -11.26
N ASP A 67 5.99 6.65 -11.26
CA ASP A 67 5.27 6.30 -10.04
C ASP A 67 5.62 4.89 -9.59
N PHE A 68 5.75 4.71 -8.28
CA PHE A 68 6.00 3.42 -7.64
C PHE A 68 5.32 3.36 -6.27
N VAL A 69 5.26 2.16 -5.70
CA VAL A 69 4.61 1.93 -4.40
C VAL A 69 5.34 0.87 -3.62
N PHE A 70 5.36 1.01 -2.30
CA PHE A 70 5.84 0.01 -1.36
C PHE A 70 5.09 0.10 -0.03
N GLY A 71 5.16 -0.96 0.74
CA GLY A 71 4.45 -1.04 2.02
C GLY A 71 5.27 -1.71 3.10
N PHE A 72 4.89 -1.47 4.35
CA PHE A 72 5.56 -1.98 5.53
C PHE A 72 4.64 -2.90 6.31
N GLY A 73 5.05 -4.14 6.51
CA GLY A 73 4.31 -5.09 7.33
C GLY A 73 4.24 -4.68 8.80
N ARG A 74 3.43 -5.44 9.57
CA ARG A 74 3.19 -5.20 11.00
C ARG A 74 4.46 -5.21 11.86
N ASP A 75 5.34 -6.14 11.58
CA ASP A 75 6.52 -6.44 12.41
C ASP A 75 7.83 -6.15 11.65
N THR A 76 7.77 -5.33 10.58
CA THR A 76 8.95 -4.97 9.79
C THR A 76 9.91 -4.11 10.61
N GLU A 77 11.19 -4.16 10.27
CA GLU A 77 12.22 -3.32 10.86
C GLU A 77 11.93 -1.83 10.65
N THR A 78 12.52 -0.97 11.50
CA THR A 78 12.25 0.47 11.46
C THR A 78 13.14 1.25 10.51
N THR A 79 14.14 0.60 9.90
CA THR A 79 15.09 1.23 8.98
C THR A 79 15.13 0.48 7.66
N HIS A 80 14.97 1.21 6.56
CA HIS A 80 15.00 0.69 5.20
C HIS A 80 15.87 1.57 4.33
N THR A 81 16.21 1.10 3.11
CA THR A 81 16.98 1.87 2.16
C THR A 81 16.29 1.86 0.81
N LEU A 82 15.92 3.04 0.33
CA LEU A 82 15.43 3.25 -1.04
C LEU A 82 16.64 3.57 -1.93
N LYS A 83 16.80 2.80 -3.02
CA LYS A 83 17.86 3.03 -4.03
C LYS A 83 17.23 3.21 -5.39
N TRP A 84 17.81 4.05 -6.22
CA TRP A 84 17.38 4.19 -7.61
C TRP A 84 18.55 4.53 -8.54
N VAL A 85 18.36 4.25 -9.82
CA VAL A 85 19.28 4.58 -10.89
C VAL A 85 18.55 5.48 -11.88
N ASP A 86 19.13 6.60 -12.26
CA ASP A 86 18.55 7.46 -13.27
C ASP A 86 18.83 6.97 -14.71
N ASN A 87 18.23 7.63 -15.70
CA ASN A 87 18.40 7.27 -17.09
C ASN A 87 19.85 7.50 -17.63
N ASN A 88 20.67 8.26 -16.89
CA ASN A 88 22.09 8.48 -17.19
C ASN A 88 23.00 7.42 -16.53
N GLY A 89 22.42 6.49 -15.75
CA GLY A 89 23.16 5.44 -15.04
C GLY A 89 23.71 5.86 -13.68
N LYS A 90 23.40 7.05 -13.19
CA LYS A 90 23.83 7.50 -11.87
C LYS A 90 22.96 6.88 -10.79
N SER A 91 23.60 6.32 -9.76
CA SER A 91 22.95 5.67 -8.62
C SER A 91 22.78 6.64 -7.46
N TYR A 92 21.65 6.46 -6.76
CA TYR A 92 21.28 7.24 -5.58
C TYR A 92 20.77 6.30 -4.47
N SER A 93 20.87 6.74 -3.24
CA SER A 93 20.41 5.98 -2.07
C SER A 93 19.89 6.94 -1.00
N GLN A 94 18.74 6.58 -0.41
CA GLN A 94 18.14 7.34 0.68
C GLN A 94 17.68 6.40 1.79
N PRO A 95 18.07 6.63 3.06
CA PRO A 95 17.52 5.90 4.18
C PRO A 95 16.07 6.31 4.41
N ILE A 96 15.23 5.32 4.71
CA ILE A 96 13.82 5.48 5.07
C ILE A 96 13.64 4.97 6.49
N ALA A 97 13.37 5.86 7.43
CA ALA A 97 13.01 5.50 8.79
C ALA A 97 11.48 5.46 8.94
N ILE A 98 10.97 4.42 9.58
CA ILE A 98 9.55 4.28 9.86
C ILE A 98 9.27 4.20 11.37
N THR A 99 8.08 4.60 11.77
CA THR A 99 7.66 4.54 13.18
C THR A 99 7.18 3.14 13.53
N LYS A 100 7.69 2.60 14.64
CA LYS A 100 7.17 1.38 15.26
C LYS A 100 5.81 1.67 15.89
N ARG A 101 4.90 0.67 15.84
CA ARG A 101 3.56 0.76 16.44
C ARG A 101 3.38 -0.23 17.57
N ASP A 102 2.62 0.18 18.59
CA ASP A 102 2.12 -0.70 19.63
C ASP A 102 0.73 -1.23 19.25
N TYR A 103 0.54 -2.54 19.41
CA TYR A 103 -0.69 -3.22 19.00
C TYR A 103 -1.45 -3.76 20.19
N LYS A 104 -2.77 -3.65 20.14
CA LYS A 104 -3.67 -4.18 21.18
C LYS A 104 -3.66 -5.70 21.22
N ILE A 105 -4.05 -6.24 22.37
CA ILE A 105 -4.30 -7.68 22.54
C ILE A 105 -5.81 -7.89 22.59
N ASP A 106 -6.34 -8.70 21.65
CA ASP A 106 -7.75 -9.06 21.55
C ASP A 106 -7.96 -10.49 22.07
N LYS A 107 -8.68 -10.63 23.19
CA LYS A 107 -9.07 -11.93 23.74
C LYS A 107 -10.51 -12.24 23.30
N ILE A 108 -10.66 -13.16 22.34
CA ILE A 108 -11.94 -13.52 21.72
C ILE A 108 -12.38 -14.88 22.26
N THR A 109 -13.57 -14.94 22.84
CA THR A 109 -14.21 -16.18 23.34
C THR A 109 -15.37 -16.57 22.43
N GLY A 110 -15.87 -17.82 22.59
CA GLY A 110 -17.02 -18.30 21.81
C GLY A 110 -16.70 -18.70 20.36
N VAL A 111 -15.42 -18.76 19.99
CA VAL A 111 -15.02 -19.28 18.66
C VAL A 111 -15.29 -20.79 18.61
N ALA A 112 -16.05 -21.26 17.63
CA ALA A 112 -16.38 -22.67 17.48
C ALA A 112 -15.11 -23.54 17.37
N LYS A 113 -15.09 -24.65 18.14
CA LYS A 113 -13.91 -25.54 18.27
C LYS A 113 -13.34 -25.98 16.91
N LYS A 114 -14.19 -26.26 15.91
CA LYS A 114 -13.77 -26.63 14.55
C LYS A 114 -12.87 -25.59 13.86
N TYR A 115 -12.95 -24.31 14.24
CA TYR A 115 -12.12 -23.24 13.68
C TYR A 115 -10.88 -22.93 14.52
N VAL A 116 -10.85 -23.35 15.79
CA VAL A 116 -9.67 -23.25 16.66
C VAL A 116 -8.72 -24.44 16.42
N SER A 117 -9.29 -25.63 16.32
CA SER A 117 -8.60 -26.91 16.06
C SER A 117 -9.40 -27.66 14.98
N PRO A 118 -9.13 -27.41 13.69
CA PRO A 118 -9.90 -28.00 12.61
C PRO A 118 -9.70 -29.51 12.56
N PRO A 119 -10.72 -30.30 12.18
CA PRO A 119 -10.59 -31.72 11.91
C PRO A 119 -9.56 -32.00 10.82
N LYS A 120 -8.88 -33.16 10.90
CA LYS A 120 -7.86 -33.55 9.91
C LYS A 120 -8.41 -33.63 8.47
N GLU A 121 -9.67 -34.01 8.33
CA GLU A 121 -10.37 -34.19 7.04
C GLU A 121 -10.47 -32.89 6.23
N VAL A 122 -10.49 -31.73 6.88
CA VAL A 122 -10.54 -30.42 6.21
C VAL A 122 -9.15 -29.82 5.94
N SER A 123 -8.06 -30.43 6.43
CA SER A 123 -6.72 -29.90 6.31
C SER A 123 -6.28 -29.69 4.85
N ALA A 124 -6.60 -30.65 3.98
CA ALA A 124 -6.31 -30.55 2.54
C ALA A 124 -7.09 -29.41 1.86
N ARG A 125 -8.36 -29.20 2.23
CA ARG A 125 -9.17 -28.06 1.78
C ARG A 125 -8.53 -26.74 2.20
N ILE A 126 -8.21 -26.59 3.48
CA ILE A 126 -7.58 -25.37 4.05
C ILE A 126 -6.28 -25.05 3.32
N SER A 127 -5.45 -26.07 3.06
CA SER A 127 -4.18 -25.88 2.36
C SER A 127 -4.36 -25.42 0.92
N ARG A 128 -5.27 -26.03 0.16
CA ARG A 128 -5.57 -25.61 -1.22
C ARG A 128 -6.11 -24.18 -1.28
N GLU A 129 -7.06 -23.82 -0.40
CA GLU A 129 -7.62 -22.49 -0.31
C GLU A 129 -6.56 -21.43 0.04
N ALA A 130 -5.67 -21.73 0.99
CA ALA A 130 -4.57 -20.85 1.36
C ALA A 130 -3.58 -20.60 0.20
N VAL A 131 -3.30 -21.63 -0.62
CA VAL A 131 -2.47 -21.52 -1.82
C VAL A 131 -3.17 -20.65 -2.88
N ALA A 132 -4.46 -20.88 -3.14
CA ALA A 132 -5.22 -20.13 -4.13
C ALA A 132 -5.30 -18.63 -3.77
N VAL A 133 -5.60 -18.30 -2.51
CA VAL A 133 -5.64 -16.93 -2.01
C VAL A 133 -4.26 -16.26 -2.08
N ARG A 134 -3.18 -16.98 -1.75
CA ARG A 134 -1.82 -16.45 -1.88
C ARG A 134 -1.49 -16.14 -3.33
N LYS A 135 -1.74 -17.08 -4.26
CA LYS A 135 -1.50 -16.90 -5.69
C LYS A 135 -2.26 -15.71 -6.26
N ALA A 136 -3.52 -15.51 -5.86
CA ALA A 136 -4.31 -14.35 -6.28
C ALA A 136 -3.70 -13.01 -5.83
N ARG A 137 -2.98 -12.98 -4.70
CA ARG A 137 -2.30 -11.77 -4.18
C ARG A 137 -0.90 -11.55 -4.76
N GLU A 138 -0.36 -12.49 -5.52
CA GLU A 138 0.94 -12.35 -6.19
C GLU A 138 0.84 -11.58 -7.51
N VAL A 139 -0.37 -11.15 -7.90
CA VAL A 139 -0.58 -10.32 -9.09
C VAL A 139 0.22 -9.02 -9.00
N ASN A 140 0.84 -8.64 -10.12
CA ASN A 140 1.67 -7.44 -10.23
C ASN A 140 1.42 -6.76 -11.58
N SER A 141 0.19 -6.29 -11.78
CA SER A 141 -0.27 -5.63 -13.01
C SER A 141 0.32 -4.21 -13.17
N ASP A 142 0.09 -3.60 -14.35
CA ASP A 142 0.51 -2.22 -14.65
C ASP A 142 -0.57 -1.18 -14.28
N LEU A 143 -1.63 -1.58 -13.59
CA LEU A 143 -2.65 -0.68 -13.09
C LEU A 143 -2.05 0.32 -12.10
N LEU A 144 -2.62 1.53 -12.05
CA LEU A 144 -2.15 2.63 -11.19
C LEU A 144 -3.22 3.11 -10.22
N TYR A 145 -4.25 2.29 -9.96
CA TYR A 145 -5.36 2.67 -9.08
C TYR A 145 -4.93 2.88 -7.62
N PHE A 146 -3.79 2.34 -7.21
CA PHE A 146 -3.21 2.60 -5.88
C PHE A 146 -2.81 4.07 -5.66
N LEU A 147 -2.82 4.91 -6.69
CA LEU A 147 -2.61 6.36 -6.60
C LEU A 147 -3.89 7.12 -6.25
N ASP A 148 -5.06 6.47 -6.40
CA ASP A 148 -6.35 7.10 -6.12
C ASP A 148 -6.64 7.11 -4.60
N PRO A 149 -7.41 8.08 -4.11
CA PRO A 149 -7.88 8.12 -2.72
C PRO A 149 -8.69 6.88 -2.37
N VAL A 150 -8.48 6.31 -1.19
CA VAL A 150 -9.17 5.10 -0.72
C VAL A 150 -10.43 5.47 0.07
N LEU A 151 -11.60 5.02 -0.37
CA LEU A 151 -12.88 5.21 0.31
C LEU A 151 -13.15 4.12 1.36
N LYS A 152 -14.08 4.37 2.26
CA LYS A 152 -14.58 3.36 3.18
C LYS A 152 -15.45 2.35 2.41
N PRO A 153 -15.20 1.03 2.50
CA PRO A 153 -15.90 0.03 1.66
C PRO A 153 -17.33 -0.28 2.11
N ALA A 154 -17.69 0.02 3.35
CA ALA A 154 -19.02 -0.28 3.89
C ALA A 154 -19.36 0.63 5.06
N GLU A 155 -20.65 0.90 5.28
CA GLU A 155 -21.13 1.53 6.49
C GLU A 155 -21.07 0.56 7.67
N GLY A 156 -20.88 1.08 8.89
CA GLY A 156 -20.86 0.29 10.10
C GLY A 156 -19.83 0.75 11.11
N ARG A 157 -19.91 0.11 12.30
CA ARG A 157 -18.99 0.36 13.41
C ARG A 157 -17.69 -0.44 13.22
N ILE A 158 -16.55 0.19 13.43
CA ILE A 158 -15.28 -0.53 13.49
C ILE A 158 -15.28 -1.44 14.73
N SER A 159 -15.13 -2.75 14.50
CA SER A 159 -15.19 -3.79 15.53
C SER A 159 -13.88 -4.54 15.73
N GLY A 160 -12.95 -4.46 14.77
CA GLY A 160 -11.59 -4.99 14.87
C GLY A 160 -10.63 -4.10 14.10
N VAL A 161 -9.41 -3.94 14.61
CA VAL A 161 -8.38 -3.10 14.01
C VAL A 161 -7.15 -3.90 13.62
N TYR A 162 -6.45 -3.43 12.60
CA TYR A 162 -5.19 -4.02 12.13
C TYR A 162 -4.15 -4.12 13.24
N GLY A 163 -3.38 -5.18 13.21
CA GLY A 163 -2.21 -5.41 14.06
C GLY A 163 -2.53 -6.01 15.43
N SER A 164 -3.80 -6.01 15.87
CA SER A 164 -4.14 -6.55 17.19
C SER A 164 -3.78 -8.04 17.30
N GLN A 165 -3.07 -8.41 18.39
CA GLN A 165 -2.72 -9.79 18.69
C GLN A 165 -3.97 -10.54 19.17
N ARG A 166 -4.40 -11.59 18.46
CA ARG A 166 -5.60 -12.35 18.78
C ARG A 166 -5.30 -13.58 19.66
N TYR A 167 -6.13 -13.78 20.66
CA TYR A 167 -6.24 -15.02 21.41
C TYR A 167 -7.66 -15.58 21.21
N PHE A 168 -7.78 -16.82 20.73
CA PHE A 168 -9.07 -17.49 20.57
C PHE A 168 -9.24 -18.54 21.66
N ASN A 169 -10.23 -18.35 22.53
CA ASN A 169 -10.49 -19.24 23.67
C ASN A 169 -9.22 -19.45 24.54
N GLY A 170 -8.39 -18.43 24.70
CA GLY A 170 -7.13 -18.49 25.46
C GLY A 170 -5.89 -18.88 24.66
N GLU A 171 -6.03 -19.39 23.45
CA GLU A 171 -4.95 -19.81 22.59
C GLU A 171 -4.44 -18.67 21.70
N PRO A 172 -3.11 -18.40 21.62
CA PRO A 172 -2.57 -17.37 20.76
C PRO A 172 -2.77 -17.72 19.27
N ARG A 173 -3.12 -16.73 18.48
CA ARG A 173 -3.34 -16.84 17.03
C ARG A 173 -2.58 -15.75 16.30
N ARG A 174 -2.55 -15.86 14.96
CA ARG A 174 -1.97 -14.79 14.14
C ARG A 174 -2.67 -13.46 14.43
N PRO A 175 -1.94 -12.35 14.39
CA PRO A 175 -2.54 -11.01 14.51
C PRO A 175 -3.68 -10.80 13.51
N HIS A 176 -4.53 -9.86 13.81
CA HIS A 176 -5.53 -9.39 12.86
C HIS A 176 -4.88 -8.52 11.79
N PHE A 177 -5.08 -8.85 10.52
CA PHE A 177 -4.46 -8.15 9.40
C PHE A 177 -5.47 -7.39 8.54
N GLY A 178 -6.54 -6.91 9.15
CA GLY A 178 -7.61 -6.18 8.47
C GLY A 178 -8.29 -5.16 9.36
N LEU A 179 -9.32 -4.56 8.83
CA LEU A 179 -10.25 -3.68 9.50
C LEU A 179 -11.63 -4.34 9.49
N ASP A 180 -12.16 -4.68 10.66
CA ASP A 180 -13.48 -5.27 10.76
C ASP A 180 -14.56 -4.17 10.87
N ILE A 181 -15.53 -4.18 9.95
CA ILE A 181 -16.67 -3.25 9.91
C ILE A 181 -17.94 -4.05 10.17
N ALA A 182 -18.47 -3.92 11.41
CA ALA A 182 -19.68 -4.61 11.82
C ALA A 182 -20.92 -3.94 11.26
N ASN A 183 -21.76 -4.75 10.59
CA ASN A 183 -23.09 -4.37 10.14
C ASN A 183 -23.91 -5.65 9.93
N LYS A 184 -25.22 -5.53 9.67
CA LYS A 184 -26.11 -6.67 9.44
C LYS A 184 -25.77 -7.40 8.14
N THR A 185 -26.04 -8.70 8.10
CA THR A 185 -25.97 -9.50 6.87
C THR A 185 -26.82 -8.87 5.77
N GLY A 186 -26.30 -8.86 4.53
CA GLY A 186 -26.92 -8.23 3.38
C GLY A 186 -26.60 -6.73 3.20
N SER A 187 -25.85 -6.09 4.16
CA SER A 187 -25.39 -4.71 3.98
C SER A 187 -24.42 -4.62 2.80
N PRO A 188 -24.52 -3.58 1.94
CA PRO A 188 -23.70 -3.46 0.75
C PRO A 188 -22.23 -3.24 1.06
N VAL A 189 -21.36 -3.82 0.23
CA VAL A 189 -19.92 -3.60 0.21
C VAL A 189 -19.56 -2.98 -1.14
N TYR A 190 -18.84 -1.86 -1.11
CA TYR A 190 -18.42 -1.10 -2.28
C TYR A 190 -16.91 -1.21 -2.49
N ALA A 191 -16.46 -1.07 -3.74
CA ALA A 191 -15.03 -0.98 -4.06
C ALA A 191 -14.45 0.34 -3.50
N PRO A 192 -13.46 0.31 -2.61
CA PRO A 192 -12.86 1.52 -2.04
C PRO A 192 -11.96 2.28 -3.02
N ILE A 193 -11.42 1.59 -4.02
CA ILE A 193 -10.70 2.09 -5.19
C ILE A 193 -10.99 1.17 -6.38
N SER A 194 -10.76 1.67 -7.59
CA SER A 194 -10.92 0.88 -8.83
C SER A 194 -9.97 -0.32 -8.85
N GLY A 195 -10.32 -1.38 -9.58
CA GLY A 195 -9.51 -2.58 -9.66
C GLY A 195 -10.03 -3.63 -10.62
N THR A 196 -9.30 -4.74 -10.71
CA THR A 196 -9.74 -5.94 -11.43
C THR A 196 -9.95 -7.07 -10.44
N VAL A 197 -11.05 -7.81 -10.56
CA VAL A 197 -11.33 -8.98 -9.74
C VAL A 197 -10.35 -10.10 -10.11
N VAL A 198 -9.51 -10.51 -9.14
CA VAL A 198 -8.53 -11.60 -9.34
C VAL A 198 -8.88 -12.86 -8.55
N PHE A 199 -9.86 -12.76 -7.63
CA PHE A 199 -10.36 -13.90 -6.87
C PHE A 199 -11.79 -13.62 -6.39
N ALA A 200 -12.69 -14.60 -6.54
CA ALA A 200 -14.09 -14.51 -6.13
C ALA A 200 -14.61 -15.92 -5.82
N GLU A 201 -14.63 -16.29 -4.53
CA GLU A 201 -15.05 -17.61 -4.05
C GLU A 201 -16.10 -17.47 -2.94
N PRO A 202 -17.27 -18.13 -3.05
CA PRO A 202 -18.38 -17.94 -2.12
C PRO A 202 -18.18 -18.63 -0.77
N ASP A 203 -17.34 -19.67 -0.70
CA ASP A 203 -17.26 -20.52 0.51
C ASP A 203 -15.85 -21.07 0.74
N LEU A 204 -14.98 -20.25 1.35
CA LEU A 204 -13.73 -20.73 1.90
C LEU A 204 -13.89 -21.09 3.39
N TYR A 205 -13.18 -22.11 3.85
CA TYR A 205 -13.34 -22.68 5.19
C TYR A 205 -13.20 -21.63 6.31
N TYR A 206 -12.18 -20.78 6.24
CA TYR A 206 -11.95 -19.75 7.26
C TYR A 206 -12.55 -18.40 6.90
N SER A 207 -12.44 -18.00 5.67
CA SER A 207 -12.82 -16.65 5.25
C SER A 207 -14.24 -16.54 4.69
N GLY A 208 -14.91 -17.69 4.46
CA GLY A 208 -16.23 -17.69 3.86
C GLY A 208 -16.22 -17.07 2.46
N GLY A 209 -17.24 -16.31 2.14
CA GLY A 209 -17.29 -15.54 0.89
C GLY A 209 -16.11 -14.58 0.84
N THR A 210 -15.29 -14.72 -0.22
CA THR A 210 -13.99 -14.05 -0.33
C THR A 210 -13.83 -13.42 -1.71
N LEU A 211 -13.51 -12.12 -1.73
CA LEU A 211 -13.22 -11.33 -2.93
C LEU A 211 -11.82 -10.73 -2.82
N ILE A 212 -11.05 -10.71 -3.92
CA ILE A 212 -9.78 -9.99 -4.03
C ILE A 212 -9.76 -9.14 -5.29
N LEU A 213 -9.43 -7.86 -5.14
CA LEU A 213 -9.23 -6.91 -6.24
C LEU A 213 -7.75 -6.59 -6.37
N ASP A 214 -7.25 -6.51 -7.60
CA ASP A 214 -5.93 -6.01 -7.97
C ASP A 214 -6.02 -4.52 -8.32
N HIS A 215 -5.14 -3.71 -7.73
CA HIS A 215 -5.06 -2.26 -7.93
C HIS A 215 -3.78 -1.81 -8.62
N GLY A 216 -2.92 -2.76 -8.99
CA GLY A 216 -1.64 -2.53 -9.67
C GLY A 216 -0.43 -2.56 -8.74
N HIS A 217 0.73 -2.75 -9.33
CA HIS A 217 2.05 -2.76 -8.70
C HIS A 217 2.14 -3.63 -7.43
N GLY A 218 1.39 -4.76 -7.42
CA GLY A 218 1.34 -5.70 -6.29
C GLY A 218 0.43 -5.28 -5.14
N ILE A 219 -0.38 -4.23 -5.32
CA ILE A 219 -1.39 -3.81 -4.35
C ILE A 219 -2.68 -4.59 -4.60
N THR A 220 -3.19 -5.24 -3.56
CA THR A 220 -4.48 -5.93 -3.58
C THR A 220 -5.31 -5.60 -2.36
N SER A 221 -6.63 -5.50 -2.52
CA SER A 221 -7.59 -5.51 -1.41
C SER A 221 -8.31 -6.85 -1.32
N THR A 222 -8.66 -7.26 -0.11
CA THR A 222 -9.35 -8.52 0.18
C THR A 222 -10.55 -8.24 1.08
N TYR A 223 -11.69 -8.86 0.76
CA TYR A 223 -12.97 -8.75 1.45
C TYR A 223 -13.40 -10.15 1.84
N ILE A 224 -13.66 -10.40 3.10
CA ILE A 224 -14.04 -11.73 3.60
C ILE A 224 -15.27 -11.69 4.49
N HIS A 225 -15.80 -12.88 4.77
CA HIS A 225 -17.04 -13.15 5.51
C HIS A 225 -18.31 -12.70 4.76
N LEU A 226 -18.23 -12.58 3.43
CA LEU A 226 -19.29 -12.10 2.57
C LEU A 226 -20.43 -13.13 2.49
N SER A 227 -21.68 -12.63 2.44
CA SER A 227 -22.88 -13.46 2.19
C SER A 227 -23.18 -13.62 0.69
N LYS A 228 -22.72 -12.66 -0.12
CA LYS A 228 -22.96 -12.63 -1.56
C LYS A 228 -21.80 -11.93 -2.26
N LEU A 229 -21.45 -12.42 -3.43
CA LEU A 229 -20.56 -11.79 -4.40
C LEU A 229 -21.38 -11.30 -5.58
N ASP A 230 -21.29 -10.03 -5.93
CA ASP A 230 -22.01 -9.43 -7.06
C ASP A 230 -21.14 -9.36 -8.33
N VAL A 231 -19.89 -9.83 -8.25
CA VAL A 231 -18.86 -9.76 -9.30
C VAL A 231 -18.14 -11.10 -9.45
N LYS A 232 -17.44 -11.29 -10.58
CA LYS A 232 -16.66 -12.50 -10.90
C LYS A 232 -15.23 -12.16 -11.33
N VAL A 233 -14.36 -13.14 -11.31
CA VAL A 233 -12.96 -13.01 -11.77
C VAL A 233 -12.89 -12.46 -13.19
N GLY A 234 -12.05 -11.45 -13.40
CA GLY A 234 -11.86 -10.73 -14.65
C GLY A 234 -12.69 -9.45 -14.78
N ASP A 235 -13.69 -9.22 -13.94
CA ASP A 235 -14.47 -7.98 -13.97
C ASP A 235 -13.59 -6.78 -13.59
N LYS A 236 -13.71 -5.68 -14.35
CA LYS A 236 -13.12 -4.38 -14.04
C LYS A 236 -14.11 -3.58 -13.20
N ILE A 237 -13.67 -3.14 -12.07
CA ILE A 237 -14.49 -2.49 -11.04
C ILE A 237 -14.08 -1.03 -10.91
N GLU A 238 -15.02 -0.13 -11.00
CA GLU A 238 -14.81 1.29 -10.68
C GLU A 238 -15.01 1.55 -9.19
N GLN A 239 -14.29 2.54 -8.65
CA GLN A 239 -14.48 2.99 -7.28
C GLN A 239 -15.95 3.34 -7.01
N GLY A 240 -16.47 2.88 -5.87
CA GLY A 240 -17.87 3.10 -5.48
C GLY A 240 -18.87 2.09 -6.06
N ASN A 241 -18.46 1.19 -6.96
CA ASN A 241 -19.35 0.12 -7.40
C ASN A 241 -19.63 -0.87 -6.27
N LYS A 242 -20.88 -1.32 -6.14
CA LYS A 242 -21.22 -2.42 -5.24
C LYS A 242 -20.60 -3.71 -5.76
N VAL A 243 -19.87 -4.42 -4.91
CA VAL A 243 -19.14 -5.65 -5.27
C VAL A 243 -19.59 -6.88 -4.50
N ALA A 244 -20.21 -6.68 -3.30
CA ALA A 244 -20.58 -7.78 -2.43
C ALA A 244 -21.61 -7.35 -1.37
N GLU A 245 -21.95 -8.28 -0.48
CA GLU A 245 -22.75 -8.03 0.73
C GLU A 245 -22.06 -8.61 1.97
N ILE A 246 -22.14 -7.87 3.07
CA ILE A 246 -21.64 -8.32 4.38
C ILE A 246 -22.37 -9.61 4.79
N GLY A 247 -21.64 -10.54 5.38
CA GLY A 247 -22.19 -11.79 5.88
C GLY A 247 -21.61 -12.19 7.23
N ALA A 248 -21.85 -13.46 7.56
CA ALA A 248 -21.29 -14.13 8.73
C ALA A 248 -20.74 -15.52 8.33
N THR A 249 -20.16 -15.62 7.14
CA THR A 249 -19.63 -16.87 6.58
C THR A 249 -18.21 -17.15 7.07
N GLY A 250 -17.81 -18.42 7.09
CA GLY A 250 -16.49 -18.83 7.56
C GLY A 250 -16.34 -18.74 9.07
N ARG A 251 -15.16 -18.28 9.55
CA ARG A 251 -14.81 -18.21 10.98
C ARG A 251 -15.10 -16.84 11.56
N VAL A 252 -16.30 -16.64 12.06
CA VAL A 252 -16.78 -15.38 12.65
C VAL A 252 -17.54 -15.61 13.94
N THR A 253 -17.71 -14.55 14.74
CA THR A 253 -18.59 -14.51 15.91
C THR A 253 -19.87 -13.70 15.69
N GLY A 254 -19.95 -12.98 14.57
CA GLY A 254 -21.13 -12.19 14.17
C GLY A 254 -20.91 -11.54 12.81
N PRO A 255 -21.96 -10.94 12.21
CA PRO A 255 -21.88 -10.35 10.88
C PRO A 255 -20.93 -9.14 10.82
N HIS A 256 -19.97 -9.17 9.94
CA HIS A 256 -19.04 -8.07 9.64
C HIS A 256 -18.31 -8.28 8.31
N LEU A 257 -17.79 -7.22 7.76
CA LEU A 257 -16.78 -7.24 6.72
C LEU A 257 -15.41 -7.21 7.39
N ASP A 258 -14.52 -8.17 7.10
CA ASP A 258 -13.07 -8.04 7.37
C ASP A 258 -12.42 -7.58 6.05
N TRP A 259 -11.98 -6.33 6.02
CA TRP A 259 -11.38 -5.68 4.88
C TRP A 259 -9.88 -5.52 5.06
N ARG A 260 -9.10 -5.92 4.04
CA ARG A 260 -7.63 -5.99 4.11
C ARG A 260 -6.99 -5.37 2.89
N PHE A 261 -5.82 -4.77 3.09
CA PHE A 261 -4.90 -4.36 2.02
C PHE A 261 -3.59 -5.14 2.11
N ASN A 262 -2.99 -5.38 0.95
CA ASN A 262 -1.69 -6.05 0.87
C ASN A 262 -0.85 -5.38 -0.21
N TRP A 263 0.44 -5.32 0.01
CA TRP A 263 1.44 -5.05 -1.00
C TRP A 263 2.33 -6.29 -1.10
N LYS A 264 2.28 -7.00 -2.25
CA LYS A 264 2.95 -8.28 -2.43
C LYS A 264 2.64 -9.25 -1.25
N GLY A 265 3.64 -9.68 -0.48
CA GLY A 265 3.46 -10.52 0.71
C GLY A 265 3.07 -9.77 2.00
N GLU A 266 3.30 -8.46 2.05
CA GLU A 266 3.08 -7.64 3.23
C GLU A 266 1.61 -7.30 3.46
N ARG A 267 1.23 -7.26 4.74
CA ARG A 267 -0.11 -6.88 5.20
C ARG A 267 -0.09 -5.43 5.65
N LEU A 268 -0.99 -4.63 5.08
CA LEU A 268 -1.07 -3.19 5.33
C LEU A 268 -2.31 -2.86 6.15
N ASP A 269 -2.27 -1.74 6.86
CA ASP A 269 -3.40 -1.25 7.66
C ASP A 269 -4.37 -0.43 6.80
N PRO A 270 -5.58 -0.93 6.53
CA PRO A 270 -6.55 -0.20 5.72
C PRO A 270 -6.99 1.13 6.35
N ALA A 271 -6.93 1.25 7.67
CA ALA A 271 -7.32 2.47 8.36
C ALA A 271 -6.40 3.66 8.04
N LEU A 272 -5.11 3.41 7.82
CA LEU A 272 -4.17 4.46 7.41
C LEU A 272 -4.51 5.00 6.02
N LEU A 273 -4.88 4.13 5.08
CA LEU A 273 -5.22 4.53 3.71
C LEU A 273 -6.47 5.44 3.63
N MET A 274 -7.45 5.24 4.53
CA MET A 274 -8.64 6.08 4.60
C MET A 274 -8.36 7.46 5.20
N GLN A 275 -7.36 7.62 6.06
CA GLN A 275 -7.04 8.90 6.70
C GLN A 275 -6.61 9.94 5.68
N ASP A 276 -5.87 9.55 4.65
CA ASP A 276 -5.45 10.45 3.57
C ASP A 276 -6.64 11.05 2.81
N THR A 277 -7.71 10.25 2.64
CA THR A 277 -8.96 10.72 2.02
C THR A 277 -9.69 11.76 2.88
N LEU A 278 -9.67 11.61 4.20
CA LEU A 278 -10.32 12.54 5.13
C LEU A 278 -9.53 13.83 5.29
N ALA A 279 -8.20 13.78 5.22
CA ALA A 279 -7.33 14.96 5.29
C ALA A 279 -7.48 15.86 4.07
N ASN A 280 -7.69 15.28 2.88
CA ASN A 280 -7.84 16.01 1.61
C ASN A 280 -9.23 16.66 1.41
N LYS A 281 -10.20 16.42 2.32
CA LYS A 281 -11.55 17.02 2.29
C LYS A 281 -11.71 18.25 3.18
N LYS A 282 -10.65 18.70 3.86
CA LYS A 282 -10.58 19.93 4.64
C LYS A 282 -9.83 21.00 3.86
#